data_b20d117db20edb07ea5e02637b101c95
#
_entry.id   b20d117db20edb07ea5e02637b101c95
#
_cell.length_a   1.000
_cell.length_b   1.000
_cell.length_c   1.000
_cell.angle_alpha   90.00
_cell.angle_beta   90.00
_cell.angle_gamma   90.00
#
_symmetry.space_group_name_H-M   'P 1'
#
loop_
_entity.id
_entity.type
_entity.pdbx_description
1 polymer ?
#
loop_
_entity_poly.entity_id
_entity_poly.type
_entity_poly.pdbx_seq_one_letter_code
_entity_poly.pdbx_strand_id
1 'polypeptide(L)'
;MSHSPHGSANDHPEADTSLLNEILLGLTSEQKTLPSKLLYDATGSELFQRITELPEYYLTRTERKLLAEQAADIVASMPFEAGRGRALVEFGASDESKAVSLLDAAANHFSAYLAIDISPSVLGPIRRRMQVSHPHIQVETLLADFLQPLAMPETFGAMHMVGFLPGSTVGQFSPAAVVQFLENVRGALTRGAARPAFIIGTDQCRDAGRLLSAYDDSAGISRAFNFNILSHVNRLADCNLDPGSFGRKVLWNPREERVEMYLESRSEQSVRIAGRSIRFAEGETIRTGISYKYGKERFLSIAAAAGWSSAGFWQDSEKLFGIHLLRAN
;
A
#
# COMPACT_ATOMS: atom_id res chain seq x y z
N MET A 1 -28.02 37.91 -9.00
CA MET A 1 -27.95 37.17 -7.75
C MET A 1 -27.06 35.97 -8.03
N SER A 2 -25.81 36.13 -7.63
CA SER A 2 -24.73 35.18 -7.89
C SER A 2 -24.68 34.14 -6.77
N HIS A 3 -24.77 32.87 -7.12
CA HIS A 3 -24.45 31.76 -6.21
C HIS A 3 -23.14 31.11 -6.64
N SER A 4 -22.09 31.38 -5.88
CA SER A 4 -20.83 30.61 -5.90
C SER A 4 -21.01 29.33 -5.11
N PRO A 5 -20.58 28.18 -5.63
CA PRO A 5 -20.39 26.99 -4.81
C PRO A 5 -18.94 26.96 -4.31
N HIS A 6 -18.69 27.36 -3.07
CA HIS A 6 -17.49 26.98 -2.35
C HIS A 6 -17.67 25.54 -1.86
N GLY A 7 -17.01 24.60 -2.52
CA GLY A 7 -16.76 23.29 -1.98
C GLY A 7 -15.70 23.41 -0.88
N SER A 8 -16.09 23.22 0.37
CA SER A 8 -15.21 23.14 1.51
C SER A 8 -14.36 21.88 1.40
N ALA A 9 -13.02 22.06 1.29
CA ALA A 9 -12.07 21.02 1.66
C ALA A 9 -12.34 20.68 3.13
N ASN A 10 -12.65 19.44 3.42
CA ASN A 10 -12.72 18.94 4.79
C ASN A 10 -11.29 18.82 5.30
N ASP A 11 -10.80 19.88 5.95
CA ASP A 11 -9.63 19.82 6.81
C ASP A 11 -10.00 18.97 8.01
N HIS A 12 -9.31 17.82 8.20
CA HIS A 12 -9.32 17.04 9.42
C HIS A 12 -8.10 17.44 10.27
N PRO A 13 -8.17 18.44 11.14
CA PRO A 13 -7.02 18.98 11.90
C PRO A 13 -6.38 17.95 12.83
N GLU A 14 -7.11 16.92 13.26
CA GLU A 14 -6.59 15.84 14.11
C GLU A 14 -5.68 14.88 13.33
N ALA A 15 -6.00 14.58 12.07
CA ALA A 15 -5.17 13.72 11.22
C ALA A 15 -3.85 14.39 10.86
N ASP A 16 -3.86 15.68 10.55
CA ASP A 16 -2.65 16.46 10.28
C ASP A 16 -1.74 16.54 11.50
N THR A 17 -2.31 16.71 12.70
CA THR A 17 -1.54 16.73 13.96
C THR A 17 -0.88 15.38 14.25
N SER A 18 -1.57 14.27 13.98
CA SER A 18 -1.01 12.92 14.15
C SER A 18 0.16 12.68 13.20
N LEU A 19 0.03 13.04 11.93
CA LEU A 19 1.06 12.87 10.92
C LEU A 19 2.29 13.74 11.19
N LEU A 20 2.09 14.98 11.65
CA LEU A 20 3.19 15.86 12.11
C LEU A 20 3.97 15.25 13.27
N ASN A 21 3.28 14.64 14.23
CA ASN A 21 3.94 13.94 15.33
C ASN A 21 4.75 12.73 14.84
N GLU A 22 4.23 11.94 13.90
CA GLU A 22 4.97 10.83 13.29
C GLU A 22 6.25 11.33 12.57
N ILE A 23 6.16 12.44 11.83
CA ILE A 23 7.31 13.07 11.17
C ILE A 23 8.36 13.48 12.20
N LEU A 24 7.97 14.19 13.25
CA LEU A 24 8.89 14.67 14.29
C LEU A 24 9.53 13.50 15.05
N LEU A 25 8.77 12.49 15.43
CA LEU A 25 9.29 11.28 16.07
C LEU A 25 10.32 10.57 15.18
N GLY A 26 9.98 10.39 13.90
CA GLY A 26 10.89 9.76 12.96
C GLY A 26 12.19 10.55 12.74
N LEU A 27 12.11 11.86 12.58
CA LEU A 27 13.29 12.72 12.35
C LEU A 27 14.16 12.95 13.60
N THR A 28 13.64 12.63 14.80
CA THR A 28 14.41 12.70 16.06
C THR A 28 14.91 11.34 16.54
N SER A 29 14.61 10.25 15.81
CA SER A 29 15.12 8.92 16.13
C SER A 29 16.60 8.78 15.79
N GLU A 30 17.30 7.82 16.39
CA GLU A 30 18.71 7.52 16.11
C GLU A 30 18.92 7.25 14.61
N GLN A 31 18.16 6.34 14.00
CA GLN A 31 18.01 6.27 12.55
C GLN A 31 16.82 7.14 12.16
N LYS A 32 17.09 8.31 11.57
CA LYS A 32 16.01 9.17 11.11
C LYS A 32 15.15 8.48 10.06
N THR A 33 13.83 8.65 10.17
CA THR A 33 12.85 8.05 9.27
C THR A 33 11.76 9.05 8.91
N LEU A 34 11.11 8.81 7.77
CA LEU A 34 9.83 9.43 7.42
C LEU A 34 8.81 8.33 7.11
N PRO A 35 7.53 8.48 7.53
CA PRO A 35 6.48 7.53 7.19
C PRO A 35 6.33 7.36 5.68
N SER A 36 6.33 6.11 5.19
CA SER A 36 6.22 5.81 3.75
C SER A 36 4.92 6.29 3.12
N LYS A 37 3.85 6.46 3.91
CA LYS A 37 2.57 7.04 3.43
C LYS A 37 2.72 8.46 2.89
N LEU A 38 3.75 9.21 3.30
CA LEU A 38 4.08 10.53 2.76
C LEU A 38 4.57 10.52 1.30
N LEU A 39 4.91 9.35 0.77
CA LEU A 39 5.26 9.18 -0.64
C LEU A 39 4.04 9.27 -1.57
N TYR A 40 2.81 9.14 -1.06
CA TYR A 40 1.58 8.92 -1.82
C TYR A 40 0.61 10.11 -1.80
N ASP A 41 1.12 11.36 -1.80
CA ASP A 41 0.30 12.52 -2.17
C ASP A 41 -0.10 12.45 -3.66
N ALA A 42 -0.82 13.43 -4.19
CA ALA A 42 -1.26 13.43 -5.58
C ALA A 42 -0.10 13.25 -6.57
N THR A 43 0.98 14.04 -6.40
CA THR A 43 2.21 13.95 -7.23
C THR A 43 2.89 12.60 -7.07
N GLY A 44 3.02 12.11 -5.83
CA GLY A 44 3.62 10.81 -5.54
C GLY A 44 2.83 9.66 -6.14
N SER A 45 1.49 9.71 -6.09
CA SER A 45 0.63 8.70 -6.72
C SER A 45 0.81 8.66 -8.24
N GLU A 46 0.92 9.82 -8.91
CA GLU A 46 1.22 9.89 -10.35
C GLU A 46 2.61 9.33 -10.67
N LEU A 47 3.62 9.67 -9.87
CA LEU A 47 4.98 9.12 -10.03
C LEU A 47 4.99 7.60 -9.81
N PHE A 48 4.24 7.09 -8.83
CA PHE A 48 4.14 5.66 -8.59
C PHE A 48 3.47 4.94 -9.76
N GLN A 49 2.42 5.50 -10.36
CA GLN A 49 1.83 4.94 -11.59
C GLN A 49 2.88 4.81 -12.70
N ARG A 50 3.70 5.84 -12.91
CA ARG A 50 4.80 5.78 -13.89
C ARG A 50 5.86 4.73 -13.54
N ILE A 51 6.17 4.53 -12.24
CA ILE A 51 7.06 3.45 -11.79
C ILE A 51 6.50 2.09 -12.21
N THR A 52 5.19 1.87 -12.08
CA THR A 52 4.57 0.57 -12.43
C THR A 52 4.69 0.20 -13.91
N GLU A 53 4.99 1.17 -14.78
CA GLU A 53 5.17 0.99 -16.23
C GLU A 53 6.63 0.78 -16.64
N LEU A 54 7.59 0.98 -15.72
CA LEU A 54 9.02 0.86 -16.02
C LEU A 54 9.43 -0.58 -16.32
N PRO A 55 10.32 -0.79 -17.30
CA PRO A 55 10.83 -2.13 -17.61
C PRO A 55 11.57 -2.78 -16.43
N GLU A 56 12.25 -1.99 -15.61
CA GLU A 56 12.97 -2.45 -14.42
C GLU A 56 12.02 -2.87 -13.29
N TYR A 57 10.82 -2.27 -13.20
CA TYR A 57 9.85 -2.54 -12.13
C TYR A 57 8.99 -3.76 -12.45
N TYR A 58 9.57 -4.96 -12.28
CA TYR A 58 8.94 -6.24 -12.64
C TYR A 58 7.67 -6.57 -11.82
N LEU A 59 7.51 -6.03 -10.60
CA LEU A 59 6.47 -6.42 -9.66
C LEU A 59 5.06 -6.35 -10.27
N THR A 60 4.69 -5.20 -10.82
CA THR A 60 3.33 -4.96 -11.34
C THR A 60 2.99 -5.88 -12.49
N ARG A 61 3.89 -6.03 -13.47
CA ARG A 61 3.62 -6.88 -14.64
C ARG A 61 3.58 -8.36 -14.27
N THR A 62 4.43 -8.80 -13.32
CA THR A 62 4.45 -10.19 -12.85
C THR A 62 3.15 -10.53 -12.13
N GLU A 63 2.71 -9.66 -11.21
CA GLU A 63 1.44 -9.84 -10.48
C GLU A 63 0.23 -9.81 -11.41
N ARG A 64 0.16 -8.84 -12.34
CA ARG A 64 -0.94 -8.75 -13.33
C ARG A 64 -1.02 -10.01 -14.18
N LYS A 65 0.11 -10.52 -14.66
CA LYS A 65 0.17 -11.76 -15.41
C LYS A 65 -0.33 -12.95 -14.57
N LEU A 66 0.17 -13.06 -13.33
CA LEU A 66 -0.20 -14.15 -12.42
C LEU A 66 -1.71 -14.10 -12.10
N LEU A 67 -2.27 -12.91 -11.84
CA LEU A 67 -3.71 -12.74 -11.65
C LEU A 67 -4.50 -13.13 -12.91
N ALA A 68 -4.08 -12.68 -14.10
CA ALA A 68 -4.76 -13.03 -15.34
C ALA A 68 -4.80 -14.55 -15.60
N GLU A 69 -3.73 -15.26 -15.22
CA GLU A 69 -3.62 -16.72 -15.40
C GLU A 69 -4.35 -17.51 -14.31
N GLN A 70 -4.44 -16.99 -13.08
CA GLN A 70 -4.87 -17.75 -11.90
C GLN A 70 -6.15 -17.22 -11.23
N ALA A 71 -6.73 -16.11 -11.70
CA ALA A 71 -7.88 -15.49 -11.03
C ALA A 71 -9.07 -16.47 -10.87
N ALA A 72 -9.36 -17.29 -11.88
CA ALA A 72 -10.43 -18.28 -11.81
C ALA A 72 -10.19 -19.35 -10.72
N ASP A 73 -8.95 -19.84 -10.61
CA ASP A 73 -8.57 -20.82 -9.60
C ASP A 73 -8.55 -20.21 -8.19
N ILE A 74 -8.05 -18.96 -8.08
CA ILE A 74 -8.11 -18.20 -6.83
C ILE A 74 -9.55 -18.05 -6.36
N VAL A 75 -10.46 -17.62 -7.25
CA VAL A 75 -11.89 -17.43 -6.93
C VAL A 75 -12.54 -18.76 -6.56
N ALA A 76 -12.27 -19.84 -7.29
CA ALA A 76 -12.80 -21.17 -7.00
C ALA A 76 -12.34 -21.72 -5.64
N SER A 77 -11.15 -21.29 -5.18
CA SER A 77 -10.57 -21.70 -3.90
C SER A 77 -11.07 -20.88 -2.70
N MET A 78 -11.85 -19.80 -2.94
CA MET A 78 -12.40 -18.99 -1.84
C MET A 78 -13.48 -19.75 -1.08
N PRO A 79 -13.51 -19.66 0.27
CA PRO A 79 -14.56 -20.24 1.09
C PRO A 79 -15.83 -19.39 0.99
N PHE A 80 -16.74 -19.75 0.12
CA PHE A 80 -18.00 -19.02 -0.04
C PHE A 80 -19.16 -19.68 0.70
N GLU A 81 -19.88 -18.89 1.49
CA GLU A 81 -21.14 -19.30 2.10
C GLU A 81 -22.32 -19.03 1.13
N ALA A 82 -23.20 -19.98 0.94
CA ALA A 82 -24.38 -19.81 0.12
C ALA A 82 -25.37 -18.80 0.76
N GLY A 83 -26.03 -17.99 -0.07
CA GLY A 83 -27.14 -17.12 0.37
C GLY A 83 -26.75 -15.75 0.92
N ARG A 84 -25.47 -15.37 0.92
CA ARG A 84 -25.01 -14.02 1.30
C ARG A 84 -24.44 -13.28 0.10
N GLY A 85 -24.66 -11.95 0.03
CA GLY A 85 -23.93 -11.06 -0.87
C GLY A 85 -22.43 -11.10 -0.54
N ARG A 86 -21.59 -10.87 -1.54
CA ARG A 86 -20.12 -10.93 -1.41
C ARG A 86 -19.51 -9.61 -1.82
N ALA A 87 -18.53 -9.16 -1.04
CA ALA A 87 -17.80 -7.94 -1.31
C ALA A 87 -16.30 -8.22 -1.43
N LEU A 88 -15.68 -7.67 -2.48
CA LEU A 88 -14.23 -7.56 -2.58
C LEU A 88 -13.81 -6.24 -1.92
N VAL A 89 -12.90 -6.30 -0.97
CA VAL A 89 -12.38 -5.14 -0.21
C VAL A 89 -10.90 -4.98 -0.53
N GLU A 90 -10.56 -3.98 -1.34
CA GLU A 90 -9.18 -3.72 -1.74
C GLU A 90 -8.53 -2.69 -0.82
N PHE A 91 -7.38 -3.06 -0.26
CA PHE A 91 -6.55 -2.24 0.62
C PHE A 91 -5.39 -1.65 -0.18
N GLY A 92 -5.27 -0.31 -0.20
CA GLY A 92 -4.28 0.39 -1.02
C GLY A 92 -4.64 0.35 -2.51
N ALA A 93 -5.84 0.80 -2.84
CA ALA A 93 -6.41 0.76 -4.18
C ALA A 93 -5.81 1.85 -5.07
N SER A 94 -4.58 1.66 -5.56
CA SER A 94 -3.91 2.63 -6.43
C SER A 94 -4.50 2.67 -7.85
N ASP A 95 -4.88 1.51 -8.37
CA ASP A 95 -5.70 1.34 -9.58
C ASP A 95 -6.51 0.03 -9.45
N GLU A 96 -7.71 0.00 -10.03
CA GLU A 96 -8.62 -1.14 -9.92
C GLU A 96 -8.28 -2.32 -10.82
N SER A 97 -7.28 -2.23 -11.68
CA SER A 97 -7.02 -3.23 -12.74
C SER A 97 -6.80 -4.65 -12.20
N LYS A 98 -6.20 -4.78 -11.01
CA LYS A 98 -5.95 -6.07 -10.37
C LYS A 98 -7.22 -6.62 -9.72
N ALA A 99 -8.02 -5.76 -9.07
CA ALA A 99 -9.32 -6.14 -8.53
C ALA A 99 -10.28 -6.59 -9.64
N VAL A 100 -10.27 -5.88 -10.78
CA VAL A 100 -11.06 -6.23 -11.98
C VAL A 100 -10.73 -7.65 -12.44
N SER A 101 -9.47 -8.09 -12.45
CA SER A 101 -9.13 -9.46 -12.81
C SER A 101 -9.81 -10.51 -11.93
N LEU A 102 -9.98 -10.24 -10.63
CA LEU A 102 -10.69 -11.13 -9.71
C LEU A 102 -12.22 -11.04 -9.89
N LEU A 103 -12.74 -9.84 -10.11
CA LEU A 103 -14.18 -9.59 -10.30
C LEU A 103 -14.68 -10.24 -11.59
N ASP A 104 -13.94 -10.12 -12.69
CA ASP A 104 -14.26 -10.72 -13.99
C ASP A 104 -14.22 -12.26 -13.92
N ALA A 105 -13.20 -12.82 -13.27
CA ALA A 105 -13.08 -14.25 -13.08
C ALA A 105 -14.19 -14.82 -12.17
N ALA A 106 -14.71 -14.00 -11.28
CA ALA A 106 -15.73 -14.39 -10.32
C ALA A 106 -17.16 -14.40 -10.89
N ALA A 107 -17.41 -13.97 -12.12
CA ALA A 107 -18.67 -13.96 -12.86
C ALA A 107 -19.93 -13.99 -11.97
N ASN A 108 -20.38 -12.86 -11.45
CA ASN A 108 -21.55 -12.70 -10.56
C ASN A 108 -21.38 -13.21 -9.12
N HIS A 109 -20.19 -13.61 -8.71
CA HIS A 109 -19.96 -13.99 -7.31
C HIS A 109 -19.84 -12.80 -6.36
N PHE A 110 -19.35 -11.65 -6.84
CA PHE A 110 -19.28 -10.40 -6.07
C PHE A 110 -20.44 -9.47 -6.43
N SER A 111 -21.11 -8.94 -5.43
CA SER A 111 -22.17 -7.92 -5.55
C SER A 111 -21.70 -6.52 -5.13
N ALA A 112 -20.55 -6.43 -4.48
CA ALA A 112 -19.98 -5.16 -4.01
C ALA A 112 -18.45 -5.14 -4.10
N TYR A 113 -17.91 -3.92 -4.26
CA TYR A 113 -16.49 -3.60 -4.23
C TYR A 113 -16.26 -2.38 -3.36
N LEU A 114 -15.31 -2.48 -2.41
CA LEU A 114 -14.87 -1.38 -1.56
C LEU A 114 -13.39 -1.11 -1.82
N ALA A 115 -13.07 0.09 -2.31
CA ALA A 115 -11.69 0.56 -2.44
C ALA A 115 -11.30 1.39 -1.21
N ILE A 116 -10.21 1.02 -0.55
CA ILE A 116 -9.65 1.72 0.62
C ILE A 116 -8.29 2.27 0.25
N ASP A 117 -8.09 3.57 0.43
CA ASP A 117 -6.80 4.23 0.22
C ASP A 117 -6.69 5.48 1.10
N ILE A 118 -5.46 5.96 1.33
CA ILE A 118 -5.17 7.22 2.03
C ILE A 118 -5.22 8.43 1.10
N SER A 119 -5.24 8.23 -0.21
CA SER A 119 -5.19 9.28 -1.23
C SER A 119 -6.58 9.53 -1.83
N PRO A 120 -7.21 10.68 -1.55
CA PRO A 120 -8.51 11.00 -2.12
C PRO A 120 -8.46 11.18 -3.65
N SER A 121 -7.30 11.55 -4.21
CA SER A 121 -7.11 11.72 -5.65
C SER A 121 -7.23 10.39 -6.43
N VAL A 122 -7.03 9.25 -5.77
CA VAL A 122 -7.13 7.90 -6.34
C VAL A 122 -8.58 7.40 -6.30
N LEU A 123 -9.26 7.55 -5.17
CA LEU A 123 -10.54 6.92 -4.90
C LEU A 123 -11.68 7.40 -5.83
N GLY A 124 -11.76 8.72 -6.10
CA GLY A 124 -12.81 9.27 -6.95
C GLY A 124 -12.78 8.73 -8.39
N PRO A 125 -11.63 8.70 -9.07
CA PRO A 125 -11.48 8.07 -10.38
C PRO A 125 -11.84 6.58 -10.39
N ILE A 126 -11.38 5.79 -9.41
CA ILE A 126 -11.70 4.35 -9.29
C ILE A 126 -13.21 4.15 -9.24
N ARG A 127 -13.90 4.86 -8.35
CA ARG A 127 -15.35 4.75 -8.23
C ARG A 127 -16.07 4.97 -9.57
N ARG A 128 -15.69 6.02 -10.31
CA ARG A 128 -16.31 6.33 -11.61
C ARG A 128 -16.06 5.26 -12.67
N ARG A 129 -14.81 4.76 -12.78
CA ARG A 129 -14.46 3.71 -13.74
C ARG A 129 -15.17 2.40 -13.43
N MET A 130 -15.20 2.00 -12.17
CA MET A 130 -15.88 0.78 -11.73
C MET A 130 -17.39 0.84 -11.94
N GLN A 131 -18.04 1.98 -11.70
CA GLN A 131 -19.48 2.15 -11.99
C GLN A 131 -19.82 2.00 -13.48
N VAL A 132 -18.88 2.35 -14.37
CA VAL A 132 -19.05 2.20 -15.82
C VAL A 132 -18.76 0.77 -16.27
N SER A 133 -17.66 0.17 -15.82
CA SER A 133 -17.24 -1.17 -16.26
C SER A 133 -18.04 -2.30 -15.60
N HIS A 134 -18.49 -2.10 -14.35
CA HIS A 134 -19.19 -3.11 -13.54
C HIS A 134 -20.49 -2.53 -12.95
N PRO A 135 -21.47 -2.13 -13.77
CA PRO A 135 -22.68 -1.42 -13.30
C PRO A 135 -23.58 -2.27 -12.39
N HIS A 136 -23.36 -3.59 -12.34
CA HIS A 136 -24.06 -4.52 -11.47
C HIS A 136 -23.44 -4.67 -10.08
N ILE A 137 -22.23 -4.10 -9.87
CA ILE A 137 -21.52 -4.13 -8.60
C ILE A 137 -21.75 -2.82 -7.84
N GLN A 138 -22.17 -2.92 -6.58
CA GLN A 138 -22.19 -1.79 -5.67
C GLN A 138 -20.76 -1.33 -5.38
N VAL A 139 -20.41 -0.08 -5.76
CA VAL A 139 -19.04 0.43 -5.59
C VAL A 139 -19.02 1.52 -4.52
N GLU A 140 -18.24 1.30 -3.49
CA GLU A 140 -17.95 2.29 -2.45
C GLU A 140 -16.44 2.56 -2.31
N THR A 141 -16.11 3.69 -1.71
CA THR A 141 -14.72 4.09 -1.45
C THR A 141 -14.61 4.56 -0.01
N LEU A 142 -13.50 4.20 0.65
CA LEU A 142 -13.21 4.59 2.02
C LEU A 142 -11.84 5.27 2.08
N LEU A 143 -11.83 6.55 2.45
CA LEU A 143 -10.59 7.28 2.73
C LEU A 143 -10.12 6.92 4.14
N ALA A 144 -9.09 6.08 4.25
CA ALA A 144 -8.59 5.62 5.53
C ALA A 144 -7.14 5.12 5.45
N ASP A 145 -6.41 5.26 6.56
CA ASP A 145 -5.16 4.55 6.80
C ASP A 145 -5.48 3.12 7.27
N PHE A 146 -5.34 2.13 6.41
CA PHE A 146 -5.68 0.74 6.69
C PHE A 146 -4.74 0.05 7.68
N LEU A 147 -3.68 0.72 8.12
CA LEU A 147 -2.87 0.26 9.27
C LEU A 147 -3.58 0.51 10.60
N GLN A 148 -4.57 1.41 10.61
CA GLN A 148 -5.41 1.68 11.77
C GLN A 148 -6.66 0.79 11.77
N PRO A 149 -7.33 0.62 12.92
CA PRO A 149 -8.62 -0.06 12.97
C PRO A 149 -9.64 0.60 12.04
N LEU A 150 -10.28 -0.18 11.16
CA LEU A 150 -11.21 0.30 10.16
C LEU A 150 -12.67 0.16 10.61
N ALA A 151 -13.43 1.22 10.44
CA ALA A 151 -14.89 1.18 10.49
C ALA A 151 -15.45 0.91 9.08
N MET A 152 -15.84 -0.34 8.81
CA MET A 152 -16.42 -0.72 7.52
C MET A 152 -17.80 -0.08 7.35
N PRO A 153 -18.18 0.34 6.11
CA PRO A 153 -19.51 0.86 5.84
C PRO A 153 -20.60 -0.15 6.25
N GLU A 154 -21.72 0.35 6.81
CA GLU A 154 -22.83 -0.50 7.29
C GLU A 154 -23.42 -1.37 6.16
N THR A 155 -23.43 -0.87 4.94
CA THR A 155 -23.88 -1.57 3.73
C THR A 155 -23.13 -2.89 3.47
N PHE A 156 -21.89 -3.01 3.98
CA PHE A 156 -21.06 -4.23 3.88
C PHE A 156 -21.26 -5.19 5.07
N GLY A 157 -21.93 -4.76 6.14
CA GLY A 157 -22.03 -5.52 7.39
C GLY A 157 -22.72 -6.90 7.29
N ALA A 158 -23.61 -7.08 6.31
CA ALA A 158 -24.30 -8.36 6.04
C ALA A 158 -23.60 -9.21 4.98
N MET A 159 -22.54 -8.71 4.32
CA MET A 159 -21.86 -9.37 3.22
C MET A 159 -20.72 -10.28 3.71
N HIS A 160 -20.41 -11.30 2.93
CA HIS A 160 -19.17 -12.05 3.07
C HIS A 160 -18.03 -11.23 2.43
N MET A 161 -17.13 -10.71 3.23
CA MET A 161 -16.04 -9.85 2.75
C MET A 161 -14.80 -10.69 2.46
N VAL A 162 -14.23 -10.48 1.27
CA VAL A 162 -12.92 -10.99 0.87
C VAL A 162 -11.99 -9.79 0.74
N GLY A 163 -10.94 -9.75 1.56
CA GLY A 163 -9.93 -8.71 1.48
C GLY A 163 -8.95 -8.98 0.33
N PHE A 164 -8.38 -7.91 -0.23
CA PHE A 164 -7.36 -7.96 -1.26
C PHE A 164 -6.30 -6.89 -1.02
N LEU A 165 -5.04 -7.28 -0.90
CA LEU A 165 -3.88 -6.39 -0.79
C LEU A 165 -2.89 -6.71 -1.90
N PRO A 166 -2.98 -6.03 -3.05
CA PRO A 166 -2.08 -6.25 -4.18
C PRO A 166 -0.74 -5.51 -4.04
N GLY A 167 0.12 -5.67 -5.04
CA GLY A 167 1.31 -4.85 -5.28
C GLY A 167 2.48 -5.13 -4.36
N SER A 168 2.43 -6.20 -3.57
CA SER A 168 3.39 -6.43 -2.49
C SER A 168 3.45 -5.28 -1.49
N THR A 169 2.34 -4.56 -1.31
CA THR A 169 2.20 -3.44 -0.35
C THR A 169 2.58 -3.89 1.06
N VAL A 170 2.30 -5.14 1.42
CA VAL A 170 2.71 -5.75 2.70
C VAL A 170 4.23 -5.66 2.95
N GLY A 171 5.04 -5.57 1.91
CA GLY A 171 6.49 -5.38 2.00
C GLY A 171 6.91 -4.04 2.61
N GLN A 172 6.05 -3.06 2.65
CA GLN A 172 6.32 -1.76 3.31
C GLN A 172 6.29 -1.85 4.84
N PHE A 173 5.88 -2.98 5.40
CA PHE A 173 5.71 -3.18 6.83
C PHE A 173 6.73 -4.16 7.39
N SER A 174 7.21 -3.90 8.61
CA SER A 174 8.03 -4.86 9.35
C SER A 174 7.21 -6.12 9.70
N PRO A 175 7.84 -7.27 9.99
CA PRO A 175 7.11 -8.48 10.37
C PRO A 175 6.10 -8.26 11.51
N ALA A 176 6.48 -7.48 12.53
CA ALA A 176 5.58 -7.14 13.65
C ALA A 176 4.39 -6.27 13.19
N ALA A 177 4.64 -5.29 12.31
CA ALA A 177 3.57 -4.45 11.76
C ALA A 177 2.65 -5.25 10.82
N VAL A 178 3.16 -6.27 10.10
CA VAL A 178 2.32 -7.18 9.31
C VAL A 178 1.37 -7.99 10.20
N VAL A 179 1.84 -8.50 11.34
CA VAL A 179 0.97 -9.20 12.30
C VAL A 179 -0.17 -8.29 12.75
N GLN A 180 0.14 -7.07 13.19
CA GLN A 180 -0.87 -6.11 13.64
C GLN A 180 -1.85 -5.73 12.53
N PHE A 181 -1.35 -5.49 11.31
CA PHE A 181 -2.18 -5.22 10.14
C PHE A 181 -3.15 -6.38 9.86
N LEU A 182 -2.66 -7.62 9.84
CA LEU A 182 -3.47 -8.81 9.60
C LEU A 182 -4.53 -9.04 10.69
N GLU A 183 -4.23 -8.72 11.95
CA GLU A 183 -5.20 -8.75 13.05
C GLU A 183 -6.29 -7.70 12.85
N ASN A 184 -5.92 -6.46 12.49
CA ASN A 184 -6.86 -5.37 12.20
C ASN A 184 -7.79 -5.74 11.04
N VAL A 185 -7.22 -6.25 9.94
CA VAL A 185 -7.98 -6.71 8.77
C VAL A 185 -8.94 -7.83 9.14
N ARG A 186 -8.48 -8.83 9.93
CA ARG A 186 -9.34 -9.91 10.40
C ARG A 186 -10.53 -9.35 11.18
N GLY A 187 -10.29 -8.42 12.11
CA GLY A 187 -11.35 -7.76 12.87
C GLY A 187 -12.34 -7.00 11.98
N ALA A 188 -11.85 -6.26 11.00
CA ALA A 188 -12.67 -5.49 10.07
C ALA A 188 -13.53 -6.38 9.15
N LEU A 189 -12.96 -7.46 8.60
CA LEU A 189 -13.64 -8.37 7.69
C LEU A 189 -14.57 -9.38 8.39
N THR A 190 -14.41 -9.63 9.69
CA THR A 190 -15.22 -10.59 10.46
C THR A 190 -16.65 -10.08 10.70
N ARG A 191 -16.94 -8.81 10.49
CA ARG A 191 -18.31 -8.26 10.64
C ARG A 191 -19.25 -8.94 9.67
N GLY A 192 -20.11 -9.83 10.19
CA GLY A 192 -21.14 -10.52 9.45
C GLY A 192 -20.72 -11.81 8.70
N ALA A 193 -19.43 -12.14 8.64
CA ALA A 193 -18.95 -13.38 8.03
C ALA A 193 -18.32 -14.30 9.07
N ALA A 194 -18.62 -15.60 8.99
CA ALA A 194 -18.08 -16.58 9.93
C ALA A 194 -16.56 -16.76 9.78
N ARG A 195 -16.04 -16.67 8.54
CA ARG A 195 -14.60 -16.86 8.23
C ARG A 195 -14.18 -16.03 7.03
N PRO A 196 -13.68 -14.79 7.25
CA PRO A 196 -13.20 -13.96 6.16
C PRO A 196 -12.00 -14.61 5.45
N ALA A 197 -11.85 -14.31 4.16
CA ALA A 197 -10.70 -14.64 3.36
C ALA A 197 -9.89 -13.37 3.03
N PHE A 198 -8.60 -13.54 2.77
CA PHE A 198 -7.72 -12.43 2.41
C PHE A 198 -6.71 -12.85 1.34
N ILE A 199 -6.69 -12.14 0.23
CA ILE A 199 -5.77 -12.34 -0.88
C ILE A 199 -4.63 -11.33 -0.74
N ILE A 200 -3.39 -11.79 -0.74
CA ILE A 200 -2.22 -10.93 -0.57
C ILE A 200 -1.15 -11.27 -1.60
N GLY A 201 -0.68 -10.24 -2.31
CA GLY A 201 0.48 -10.32 -3.18
C GLY A 201 1.79 -10.10 -2.41
N THR A 202 2.80 -10.94 -2.64
CA THR A 202 4.15 -10.80 -2.04
C THR A 202 5.24 -10.88 -3.09
N ASP A 203 6.15 -9.91 -3.08
CA ASP A 203 7.40 -9.98 -3.82
C ASP A 203 8.36 -10.94 -3.11
N GLN A 204 8.88 -11.92 -3.85
CA GLN A 204 9.73 -13.00 -3.35
C GLN A 204 11.15 -12.98 -3.94
N CYS A 205 11.44 -11.98 -4.78
CA CYS A 205 12.74 -11.83 -5.43
C CYS A 205 13.87 -11.69 -4.40
N ARG A 206 14.99 -12.36 -4.69
CA ARG A 206 16.23 -12.31 -3.89
C ARG A 206 17.44 -11.86 -4.70
N ASP A 207 17.25 -11.63 -6.01
CA ASP A 207 18.31 -11.14 -6.88
C ASP A 207 18.58 -9.67 -6.59
N ALA A 208 19.74 -9.37 -6.00
CA ALA A 208 20.12 -8.02 -5.61
C ALA A 208 20.19 -7.05 -6.80
N GLY A 209 20.65 -7.50 -7.96
CA GLY A 209 20.75 -6.68 -9.16
C GLY A 209 19.37 -6.28 -9.67
N ARG A 210 18.46 -7.25 -9.80
CA ARG A 210 17.06 -7.02 -10.21
C ARG A 210 16.32 -6.10 -9.22
N LEU A 211 16.53 -6.33 -7.91
CA LEU A 211 15.93 -5.50 -6.87
C LEU A 211 16.43 -4.05 -6.93
N LEU A 212 17.74 -3.84 -6.99
CA LEU A 212 18.30 -2.49 -7.05
C LEU A 212 17.84 -1.77 -8.30
N SER A 213 17.82 -2.42 -9.48
CA SER A 213 17.31 -1.81 -10.71
C SER A 213 15.83 -1.42 -10.62
N ALA A 214 15.00 -2.24 -9.95
CA ALA A 214 13.57 -1.94 -9.80
C ALA A 214 13.29 -0.71 -8.90
N TYR A 215 14.16 -0.44 -7.93
CA TYR A 215 14.01 0.66 -6.99
C TYR A 215 14.93 1.86 -7.29
N ASP A 216 15.79 1.77 -8.29
CA ASP A 216 16.68 2.84 -8.76
C ASP A 216 16.81 2.80 -10.29
N ASP A 217 15.68 3.04 -10.96
CA ASP A 217 15.52 2.96 -12.41
C ASP A 217 16.38 3.98 -13.16
N SER A 218 16.76 3.63 -14.37
CA SER A 218 17.61 4.45 -15.25
C SER A 218 16.96 5.76 -15.68
N ALA A 219 15.62 5.82 -15.74
CA ALA A 219 14.85 7.02 -16.08
C ALA A 219 14.70 8.01 -14.90
N GLY A 220 15.07 7.61 -13.68
CA GLY A 220 15.03 8.46 -12.49
C GLY A 220 13.63 8.73 -11.94
N ILE A 221 12.63 7.93 -12.31
CA ILE A 221 11.24 8.10 -11.83
C ILE A 221 11.16 7.72 -10.35
N SER A 222 11.77 6.61 -9.95
CA SER A 222 11.85 6.19 -8.53
C SER A 222 12.60 7.21 -7.68
N ARG A 223 13.61 7.88 -8.27
CA ARG A 223 14.30 8.98 -7.62
C ARG A 223 13.34 10.16 -7.38
N ALA A 224 12.61 10.60 -8.41
CA ALA A 224 11.64 11.70 -8.30
C ALA A 224 10.56 11.38 -7.25
N PHE A 225 10.03 10.15 -7.26
CA PHE A 225 9.08 9.65 -6.27
C PHE A 225 9.62 9.75 -4.84
N ASN A 226 10.86 9.33 -4.62
CA ASN A 226 11.47 9.35 -3.30
C ASN A 226 11.74 10.79 -2.80
N PHE A 227 12.19 11.69 -3.68
CA PHE A 227 12.39 13.10 -3.32
C PHE A 227 11.10 13.89 -3.08
N ASN A 228 9.97 13.44 -3.69
CA ASN A 228 8.67 14.07 -3.47
C ASN A 228 8.25 14.07 -2.00
N ILE A 229 8.75 13.13 -1.19
CA ILE A 229 8.47 13.09 0.26
C ILE A 229 8.89 14.39 0.96
N LEU A 230 10.01 14.99 0.56
CA LEU A 230 10.48 16.27 1.14
C LEU A 230 9.51 17.41 0.81
N SER A 231 9.03 17.45 -0.44
CA SER A 231 8.04 18.44 -0.87
C SER A 231 6.71 18.28 -0.13
N HIS A 232 6.30 17.04 0.15
CA HIS A 232 5.10 16.77 0.94
C HIS A 232 5.27 17.19 2.40
N VAL A 233 6.40 16.83 3.04
CA VAL A 233 6.73 17.27 4.40
C VAL A 233 6.79 18.80 4.50
N ASN A 234 7.37 19.47 3.50
CA ASN A 234 7.43 20.94 3.47
C ASN A 234 6.04 21.58 3.51
N ARG A 235 5.07 21.02 2.76
CA ARG A 235 3.69 21.53 2.78
C ARG A 235 2.96 21.27 4.10
N LEU A 236 3.19 20.08 4.70
CA LEU A 236 2.51 19.68 5.95
C LEU A 236 3.06 20.38 7.18
N ALA A 237 4.38 20.59 7.23
CA ALA A 237 5.08 21.04 8.43
C ALA A 237 5.56 22.49 8.35
N ASP A 238 5.15 23.23 7.31
CA ASP A 238 5.60 24.61 7.00
C ASP A 238 7.12 24.74 7.17
N CYS A 239 7.87 23.93 6.42
CA CYS A 239 9.32 23.89 6.49
C CYS A 239 9.94 23.98 5.07
N ASN A 240 11.28 24.02 5.00
CA ASN A 240 12.02 24.22 3.77
C ASN A 240 13.16 23.22 3.60
N LEU A 241 12.87 21.93 3.74
CA LEU A 241 13.80 20.89 3.33
C LEU A 241 14.14 21.06 1.85
N ASP A 242 15.41 21.36 1.54
CA ASP A 242 15.85 21.52 0.15
C ASP A 242 16.22 20.15 -0.45
N PRO A 243 15.50 19.65 -1.47
CA PRO A 243 15.84 18.40 -2.14
C PRO A 243 17.27 18.40 -2.70
N GLY A 244 17.81 19.57 -3.09
CA GLY A 244 19.18 19.72 -3.60
C GLY A 244 20.26 19.43 -2.55
N SER A 245 19.94 19.58 -1.26
CA SER A 245 20.86 19.30 -0.15
C SER A 245 20.95 17.83 0.22
N PHE A 246 20.17 16.95 -0.44
CA PHE A 246 20.20 15.51 -0.19
C PHE A 246 20.67 14.72 -1.43
N GLY A 247 21.41 13.64 -1.17
CA GLY A 247 21.63 12.53 -2.09
C GLY A 247 20.56 11.45 -1.92
N ARG A 248 20.52 10.48 -2.83
CA ARG A 248 19.67 9.28 -2.71
C ARG A 248 20.53 8.03 -2.65
N LYS A 249 20.09 7.06 -1.82
CA LYS A 249 20.75 5.78 -1.67
C LYS A 249 19.69 4.67 -1.60
N VAL A 250 19.90 3.60 -2.36
CA VAL A 250 19.06 2.39 -2.34
C VAL A 250 19.97 1.21 -2.02
N LEU A 251 19.55 0.40 -1.06
CA LEU A 251 20.32 -0.74 -0.58
C LEU A 251 19.46 -2.01 -0.53
N TRP A 252 20.03 -3.13 -0.90
CA TRP A 252 19.51 -4.45 -0.55
C TRP A 252 20.12 -4.88 0.77
N ASN A 253 19.27 -5.14 1.76
CA ASN A 253 19.68 -5.69 3.06
C ASN A 253 19.36 -7.18 3.10
N PRO A 254 20.34 -8.07 2.87
CA PRO A 254 20.10 -9.53 2.80
C PRO A 254 19.78 -10.17 4.15
N ARG A 255 20.12 -9.53 5.28
CA ARG A 255 19.79 -10.06 6.62
C ARG A 255 18.31 -9.85 6.94
N GLU A 256 17.81 -8.67 6.63
CA GLU A 256 16.41 -8.30 6.82
C GLU A 256 15.52 -8.75 5.64
N GLU A 257 16.14 -9.15 4.52
CA GLU A 257 15.47 -9.48 3.26
C GLU A 257 14.56 -8.31 2.77
N ARG A 258 15.11 -7.11 2.72
CA ARG A 258 14.37 -5.91 2.27
C ARG A 258 15.24 -4.95 1.47
N VAL A 259 14.62 -4.23 0.56
CA VAL A 259 15.19 -3.03 -0.04
C VAL A 259 14.93 -1.86 0.92
N GLU A 260 15.93 -0.99 1.07
CA GLU A 260 15.88 0.19 1.90
C GLU A 260 16.20 1.42 1.06
N MET A 261 15.39 2.46 1.20
CA MET A 261 15.53 3.72 0.46
C MET A 261 15.83 4.84 1.44
N TYR A 262 16.87 5.62 1.11
CA TYR A 262 17.37 6.69 1.95
C TYR A 262 17.55 7.98 1.18
N LEU A 263 17.38 9.12 1.87
CA LEU A 263 17.91 10.41 1.52
C LEU A 263 19.09 10.71 2.45
N GLU A 264 20.24 11.07 1.87
CA GLU A 264 21.50 11.29 2.58
C GLU A 264 21.87 12.77 2.54
N SER A 265 22.08 13.41 3.68
CA SER A 265 22.47 14.83 3.75
C SER A 265 23.85 15.01 3.16
N ARG A 266 24.00 15.96 2.22
CA ARG A 266 25.28 16.24 1.54
C ARG A 266 26.23 17.12 2.34
N SER A 267 25.72 17.75 3.39
CA SER A 267 26.48 18.63 4.28
C SER A 267 25.82 18.69 5.64
N GLU A 268 26.53 19.21 6.63
CA GLU A 268 25.91 19.58 7.89
C GLU A 268 24.86 20.68 7.65
N GLN A 269 23.62 20.46 8.11
CA GLN A 269 22.52 21.41 7.97
C GLN A 269 21.52 21.30 9.11
N SER A 270 20.73 22.36 9.29
CA SER A 270 19.67 22.40 10.27
C SER A 270 18.42 23.00 9.66
N VAL A 271 17.30 22.31 9.80
CA VAL A 271 16.00 22.70 9.24
C VAL A 271 14.98 22.81 10.37
N ARG A 272 14.18 23.88 10.34
CA ARG A 272 13.07 24.03 11.29
C ARG A 272 11.84 23.32 10.75
N ILE A 273 11.30 22.36 11.52
CA ILE A 273 10.13 21.56 11.15
C ILE A 273 9.14 21.63 12.29
N ALA A 274 7.93 22.13 12.04
CA ALA A 274 6.90 22.33 13.06
C ALA A 274 7.45 23.04 14.33
N GLY A 275 8.24 24.08 14.14
CA GLY A 275 8.84 24.86 15.24
C GLY A 275 10.07 24.24 15.92
N ARG A 276 10.44 22.99 15.62
CA ARG A 276 11.63 22.30 16.16
C ARG A 276 12.79 22.38 15.18
N SER A 277 14.01 22.60 15.70
CA SER A 277 15.23 22.51 14.88
C SER A 277 15.69 21.07 14.77
N ILE A 278 15.72 20.53 13.56
CA ILE A 278 16.24 19.20 13.24
C ILE A 278 17.60 19.37 12.56
N ARG A 279 18.63 18.79 13.16
CA ARG A 279 20.00 18.84 12.64
C ARG A 279 20.28 17.56 11.85
N PHE A 280 20.98 17.71 10.74
CA PHE A 280 21.52 16.63 9.94
C PHE A 280 23.05 16.82 9.85
N ALA A 281 23.83 15.81 10.21
CA ALA A 281 25.24 15.78 9.92
C ALA A 281 25.47 15.47 8.43
N GLU A 282 26.66 15.80 7.91
CA GLU A 282 27.06 15.31 6.59
C GLU A 282 27.08 13.78 6.54
N GLY A 283 26.48 13.20 5.52
CA GLY A 283 26.33 11.73 5.38
C GLY A 283 25.21 11.12 6.23
N GLU A 284 24.54 11.89 7.08
CA GLU A 284 23.41 11.38 7.86
C GLU A 284 22.22 11.07 6.95
N THR A 285 21.55 9.94 7.22
CA THR A 285 20.48 9.43 6.34
C THR A 285 19.10 9.53 6.98
N ILE A 286 18.11 9.83 6.14
CA ILE A 286 16.68 9.66 6.45
C ILE A 286 16.21 8.43 5.69
N ARG A 287 15.75 7.39 6.37
CA ARG A 287 15.10 6.24 5.72
C ARG A 287 13.67 6.62 5.36
N THR A 288 13.39 6.66 4.05
CA THR A 288 12.12 7.11 3.48
C THR A 288 11.20 5.96 3.10
N GLY A 289 11.72 4.74 3.06
CA GLY A 289 10.92 3.57 2.76
C GLY A 289 11.72 2.27 2.90
N ILE A 290 10.96 1.20 3.06
CA ILE A 290 11.44 -0.19 3.06
C ILE A 290 10.54 -1.03 2.16
N SER A 291 11.08 -2.12 1.63
CA SER A 291 10.30 -3.12 0.92
C SER A 291 10.83 -4.51 1.23
N TYR A 292 10.21 -5.16 2.20
CA TYR A 292 10.48 -6.56 2.54
C TYR A 292 10.10 -7.48 1.40
N LYS A 293 10.91 -8.52 1.22
CA LYS A 293 10.68 -9.58 0.26
C LYS A 293 10.26 -10.82 1.04
N TYR A 294 8.95 -10.98 1.20
CA TYR A 294 8.38 -12.07 1.99
C TYR A 294 8.28 -13.34 1.15
N GLY A 295 9.22 -14.29 1.33
CA GLY A 295 9.07 -15.63 0.81
C GLY A 295 7.88 -16.36 1.45
N LYS A 296 7.37 -17.39 0.76
CA LYS A 296 6.14 -18.12 1.14
C LYS A 296 6.10 -18.53 2.60
N GLU A 297 7.13 -19.25 3.05
CA GLU A 297 7.17 -19.83 4.39
C GLU A 297 7.24 -18.76 5.48
N ARG A 298 8.07 -17.73 5.26
CA ARG A 298 8.18 -16.58 6.18
C ARG A 298 6.86 -15.83 6.29
N PHE A 299 6.21 -15.56 5.17
CA PHE A 299 4.92 -14.87 5.17
C PHE A 299 3.83 -15.68 5.87
N LEU A 300 3.74 -16.99 5.59
CA LEU A 300 2.75 -17.86 6.23
C LEU A 300 2.97 -18.00 7.75
N SER A 301 4.22 -17.98 8.22
CA SER A 301 4.51 -17.94 9.66
C SER A 301 4.00 -16.65 10.32
N ILE A 302 4.18 -15.50 9.65
CA ILE A 302 3.64 -14.20 10.12
C ILE A 302 2.11 -14.22 10.11
N ALA A 303 1.49 -14.73 9.05
CA ALA A 303 0.03 -14.83 8.93
C ALA A 303 -0.57 -15.75 10.02
N ALA A 304 0.09 -16.86 10.32
CA ALA A 304 -0.33 -17.78 11.38
C ALA A 304 -0.31 -17.10 12.76
N ALA A 305 0.69 -16.27 13.06
CA ALA A 305 0.76 -15.50 14.29
C ALA A 305 -0.40 -14.52 14.45
N ALA A 306 -0.95 -14.02 13.33
CA ALA A 306 -2.13 -13.13 13.30
C ALA A 306 -3.48 -13.89 13.23
N GLY A 307 -3.49 -15.21 13.35
CA GLY A 307 -4.70 -16.03 13.33
C GLY A 307 -5.25 -16.33 11.93
N TRP A 308 -4.36 -16.41 10.93
CA TRP A 308 -4.69 -16.79 9.56
C TRP A 308 -4.05 -18.12 9.18
N SER A 309 -4.72 -18.91 8.38
CA SER A 309 -4.20 -20.15 7.78
C SER A 309 -4.19 -20.04 6.25
N SER A 310 -3.25 -20.74 5.61
CA SER A 310 -3.18 -20.81 4.14
C SER A 310 -4.36 -21.61 3.60
N ALA A 311 -5.07 -21.05 2.63
CA ALA A 311 -6.11 -21.71 1.84
C ALA A 311 -5.67 -21.93 0.38
N GLY A 312 -4.66 -21.22 -0.10
CA GLY A 312 -4.10 -21.36 -1.43
C GLY A 312 -2.84 -20.55 -1.61
N PHE A 313 -2.05 -20.91 -2.62
CA PHE A 313 -0.84 -20.18 -2.99
C PHE A 313 -0.51 -20.38 -4.48
N TRP A 314 -0.34 -19.29 -5.19
CA TRP A 314 0.03 -19.26 -6.61
C TRP A 314 1.30 -18.45 -6.78
N GLN A 315 2.18 -18.88 -7.65
CA GLN A 315 3.47 -18.26 -7.87
C GLN A 315 3.79 -18.23 -9.36
N ASP A 316 4.43 -17.18 -9.86
CA ASP A 316 4.91 -17.13 -11.22
C ASP A 316 6.06 -18.12 -11.48
N SER A 317 6.31 -18.42 -12.75
CA SER A 317 7.32 -19.43 -13.16
C SER A 317 8.76 -19.07 -12.76
N GLU A 318 9.07 -17.77 -12.64
CA GLU A 318 10.39 -17.31 -12.19
C GLU A 318 10.51 -17.21 -10.67
N LYS A 319 9.43 -17.46 -9.94
CA LYS A 319 9.34 -17.37 -8.46
C LYS A 319 9.65 -15.97 -7.93
N LEU A 320 9.29 -14.96 -8.69
CA LEU A 320 9.46 -13.55 -8.31
C LEU A 320 8.31 -13.04 -7.45
N PHE A 321 7.09 -13.54 -7.69
CA PHE A 321 5.90 -13.04 -7.05
C PHE A 321 4.97 -14.17 -6.64
N GLY A 322 4.37 -14.06 -5.46
CA GLY A 322 3.40 -15.03 -4.94
C GLY A 322 2.09 -14.35 -4.55
N ILE A 323 0.98 -15.04 -4.78
CA ILE A 323 -0.35 -14.67 -4.31
C ILE A 323 -0.79 -15.70 -3.27
N HIS A 324 -1.06 -15.24 -2.07
CA HIS A 324 -1.56 -16.05 -0.96
C HIS A 324 -3.07 -15.84 -0.83
N LEU A 325 -3.81 -16.92 -0.70
CA LEU A 325 -5.18 -16.91 -0.18
C LEU A 325 -5.13 -17.37 1.27
N LEU A 326 -5.52 -16.51 2.17
CA LEU A 326 -5.61 -16.77 3.61
C LEU A 326 -7.06 -16.93 4.03
N ARG A 327 -7.29 -17.73 5.06
CA ARG A 327 -8.58 -17.89 5.74
C ARG A 327 -8.38 -17.65 7.24
N ALA A 328 -9.27 -16.89 7.87
CA ALA A 328 -9.25 -16.71 9.32
C ALA A 328 -9.54 -18.05 10.04
N ASN A 329 -8.83 -18.29 11.15
CA ASN A 329 -8.98 -19.49 11.98
C ASN A 329 -10.25 -19.45 12.80
#